data_522174ff336720b846dc0e322e00c15f
#
_entry.id   522174ff336720b846dc0e322e00c15f
#
_cell.length_a   1.000
_cell.length_b   1.000
_cell.length_c   1.000
_cell.angle_alpha   90.00
_cell.angle_beta   90.00
_cell.angle_gamma   90.00
#
_symmetry.space_group_name_H-M   'P 1'
#
loop_
_entity.id
_entity.type
_entity.pdbx_description
1 polymer ?
#
loop_
_entity_poly.entity_id
_entity_poly.type
_entity_poly.pdbx_seq_one_letter_code
_entity_poly.pdbx_strand_id
1 'polypeptide(L)'
;MKEPAHFVRRGLFNVLNGNISYDGSNVPVYNAVPNNATYPYIIIYSVSTNQIEDNISNYIADVSTRIEVVTRFADGDGGQLQANQIINSISQLVILKSGLMNLNSDGFNVYSQVNEGITYLTEDAPDHTYYRGIISLSVKLEQI
;
A
#
# COMPACT_ATOMS: atom_id res chain seq x y z
N MET A 1 3.31 -10.23 -23.02
CA MET A 1 2.73 -9.83 -21.73
C MET A 1 3.83 -9.44 -20.77
N LYS A 2 3.64 -8.33 -20.09
CA LYS A 2 4.60 -7.79 -19.14
C LYS A 2 3.98 -7.82 -17.76
N GLU A 3 4.67 -8.39 -16.77
CA GLU A 3 4.14 -8.50 -15.41
C GLU A 3 4.15 -7.12 -14.72
N PRO A 4 3.00 -6.59 -14.31
CA PRO A 4 2.91 -5.21 -13.82
C PRO A 4 3.13 -5.02 -12.33
N ALA A 5 3.18 -6.08 -11.52
CA ALA A 5 3.10 -5.96 -10.06
C ALA A 5 4.19 -5.07 -9.46
N HIS A 6 5.44 -5.23 -9.88
CA HIS A 6 6.53 -4.42 -9.32
C HIS A 6 6.49 -2.96 -9.77
N PHE A 7 5.92 -2.68 -10.94
CA PHE A 7 5.71 -1.29 -11.39
C PHE A 7 4.64 -0.61 -10.56
N VAL A 8 3.58 -1.33 -10.19
CA VAL A 8 2.54 -0.83 -9.29
C VAL A 8 3.13 -0.54 -7.90
N ARG A 9 3.92 -1.46 -7.34
CA ARG A 9 4.58 -1.21 -6.05
C ARG A 9 5.49 0.01 -6.10
N ARG A 10 6.28 0.14 -7.15
CA ARG A 10 7.17 1.30 -7.32
C ARG A 10 6.39 2.60 -7.43
N GLY A 11 5.29 2.59 -8.17
CA GLY A 11 4.42 3.76 -8.28
C GLY A 11 3.81 4.16 -6.95
N LEU A 12 3.36 3.20 -6.16
CA LEU A 12 2.84 3.44 -4.81
C LEU A 12 3.94 3.93 -3.88
N PHE A 13 5.11 3.33 -3.94
CA PHE A 13 6.27 3.79 -3.17
C PHE A 13 6.58 5.26 -3.45
N ASN A 14 6.62 5.65 -4.72
CA ASN A 14 6.92 7.03 -5.11
C ASN A 14 5.86 8.01 -4.61
N VAL A 15 4.60 7.60 -4.55
CA VAL A 15 3.51 8.43 -4.03
C VAL A 15 3.61 8.61 -2.52
N LEU A 16 3.98 7.55 -1.80
CA LEU A 16 3.93 7.52 -0.34
C LEU A 16 5.24 7.96 0.32
N ASN A 17 6.39 7.63 -0.27
CA ASN A 17 7.69 7.87 0.35
C ASN A 17 7.93 9.36 0.54
N GLY A 18 8.16 9.76 1.78
CA GLY A 18 8.37 11.16 2.14
C GLY A 18 7.09 12.00 2.25
N ASN A 19 5.92 11.42 1.99
CA ASN A 19 4.65 12.14 1.98
C ASN A 19 3.70 11.73 3.11
N ILE A 20 4.10 10.79 3.95
CA ILE A 20 3.33 10.36 5.11
C ILE A 20 4.11 10.74 6.35
N SER A 21 3.47 11.49 7.23
CA SER A 21 4.04 11.84 8.54
C SER A 21 3.05 11.56 9.65
N TYR A 22 3.60 11.30 10.83
CA TYR A 22 2.82 11.13 12.05
C TYR A 22 3.56 11.84 13.18
N ASP A 23 2.85 12.70 13.87
CA ASP A 23 3.37 13.47 15.02
C ASP A 23 4.68 14.21 14.66
N GLY A 24 4.71 14.81 13.49
CA GLY A 24 5.84 15.60 13.00
C GLY A 24 7.02 14.81 12.43
N SER A 25 6.94 13.49 12.44
CA SER A 25 8.01 12.62 11.93
C SER A 25 7.57 11.89 10.68
N ASN A 26 8.50 11.73 9.73
CA ASN A 26 8.24 10.98 8.51
C ASN A 26 8.09 9.49 8.84
N VAL A 27 7.08 8.86 8.24
CA VAL A 27 6.84 7.42 8.36
C VAL A 27 7.53 6.73 7.19
N PRO A 28 8.55 5.89 7.45
CA PRO A 28 9.27 5.24 6.36
C PRO A 28 8.43 4.19 5.64
N VAL A 29 8.71 4.02 4.34
CA VAL A 29 8.01 3.08 3.48
C VAL A 29 9.01 2.05 2.99
N TYR A 30 8.69 0.76 3.15
CA TYR A 30 9.57 -0.34 2.78
C TYR A 30 8.89 -1.32 1.84
N ASN A 31 9.68 -1.93 0.98
CA ASN A 31 9.31 -3.15 0.27
C ASN A 31 9.81 -4.37 1.05
N ALA A 32 11.00 -4.26 1.65
CA ALA A 32 11.54 -5.25 2.58
C ALA A 32 11.98 -4.51 3.85
N VAL A 33 11.50 -4.96 5.00
CA VAL A 33 11.75 -4.26 6.27
C VAL A 33 13.14 -4.62 6.80
N PRO A 34 14.01 -3.61 7.04
CA PRO A 34 15.32 -3.88 7.65
C PRO A 34 15.18 -4.28 9.11
N ASN A 35 16.16 -5.02 9.64
CA ASN A 35 16.15 -5.50 11.02
C ASN A 35 16.10 -4.37 12.06
N ASN A 36 16.61 -3.18 11.70
CA ASN A 36 16.67 -2.03 12.59
C ASN A 36 15.58 -0.99 12.30
N ALA A 37 14.49 -1.40 11.65
CA ALA A 37 13.39 -0.49 11.35
C ALA A 37 12.77 0.07 12.63
N THR A 38 12.47 1.36 12.61
CA THR A 38 11.75 2.02 13.69
C THR A 38 10.26 2.05 13.41
N TYR A 39 9.46 2.01 14.47
CA TYR A 39 8.02 2.06 14.35
C TYR A 39 7.52 3.50 14.52
N PRO A 40 6.43 3.89 13.82
CA PRO A 40 5.68 3.12 12.85
C PRO A 40 6.37 3.07 11.48
N TYR A 41 6.02 2.08 10.67
CA TYR A 41 6.48 2.02 9.29
C TYR A 41 5.39 1.47 8.37
N ILE A 42 5.60 1.61 7.08
CA ILE A 42 4.67 1.17 6.03
C ILE A 42 5.38 0.13 5.17
N ILE A 43 4.67 -0.95 4.85
CA ILE A 43 5.14 -1.98 3.90
C ILE A 43 4.19 -2.01 2.71
N ILE A 44 4.74 -2.11 1.50
CA ILE A 44 3.96 -2.33 0.28
C ILE A 44 4.34 -3.69 -0.27
N TYR A 45 3.34 -4.54 -0.52
CA TYR A 45 3.60 -5.85 -1.11
C TYR A 45 2.50 -6.27 -2.08
N SER A 46 2.91 -7.04 -3.09
CA SER A 46 2.01 -7.56 -4.11
C SER A 46 1.32 -8.83 -3.61
N VAL A 47 0.05 -8.99 -3.94
CA VAL A 47 -0.72 -10.19 -3.59
C VAL A 47 -0.96 -11.05 -4.82
N SER A 48 -1.48 -10.45 -5.89
CA SER A 48 -1.80 -11.21 -7.11
C SER A 48 -1.90 -10.29 -8.32
N THR A 49 -1.70 -10.88 -9.48
CA THR A 49 -1.99 -10.27 -10.77
C THR A 49 -2.92 -11.20 -11.52
N ASN A 50 -4.11 -10.72 -11.85
CA ASN A 50 -5.09 -11.51 -12.58
C ASN A 50 -5.44 -10.84 -13.90
N GLN A 51 -5.35 -11.60 -14.98
CA GLN A 51 -5.81 -11.10 -16.26
C GLN A 51 -7.32 -10.95 -16.22
N ILE A 52 -7.79 -9.75 -16.57
CA ILE A 52 -9.21 -9.51 -16.73
C ILE A 52 -9.50 -9.74 -18.20
N GLU A 53 -10.58 -10.36 -18.47
CA GLU A 53 -11.19 -10.55 -19.76
C GLU A 53 -10.35 -10.37 -21.01
N ASP A 54 -10.54 -11.27 -21.93
CA ASP A 54 -9.83 -11.34 -23.14
C ASP A 54 -10.24 -10.37 -24.16
N ASN A 55 -9.47 -9.34 -24.34
CA ASN A 55 -9.47 -8.65 -25.60
C ASN A 55 -8.24 -9.16 -26.38
N ILE A 56 -8.43 -9.64 -27.59
CA ILE A 56 -7.36 -10.18 -28.43
C ILE A 56 -6.26 -9.14 -28.66
N SER A 57 -6.57 -7.85 -28.54
CA SER A 57 -5.65 -6.78 -28.85
C SER A 57 -4.90 -6.23 -27.62
N ASN A 58 -5.45 -6.38 -26.41
CA ASN A 58 -4.88 -5.74 -25.24
C ASN A 58 -4.80 -6.68 -24.04
N TYR A 59 -3.67 -6.60 -23.34
CA TYR A 59 -3.55 -7.25 -22.05
C TYR A 59 -4.05 -6.30 -20.95
N ILE A 60 -5.07 -6.75 -20.24
CA ILE A 60 -5.68 -6.00 -19.12
C ILE A 60 -5.55 -6.85 -17.86
N ALA A 61 -5.08 -6.25 -16.80
CA ALA A 61 -4.87 -6.94 -15.53
C ALA A 61 -5.44 -6.17 -14.35
N ASP A 62 -5.84 -6.93 -13.34
CA ASP A 62 -6.17 -6.43 -12.00
C ASP A 62 -5.03 -6.83 -11.07
N VAL A 63 -4.30 -5.85 -10.57
CA VAL A 63 -3.18 -6.05 -9.67
C VAL A 63 -3.66 -5.77 -8.25
N SER A 64 -3.65 -6.81 -7.43
CA SER A 64 -3.98 -6.69 -6.01
C SER A 64 -2.70 -6.42 -5.23
N THR A 65 -2.67 -5.30 -4.53
CA THR A 65 -1.52 -4.86 -3.75
C THR A 65 -2.01 -4.46 -2.37
N ARG A 66 -1.21 -4.74 -1.35
CA ARG A 66 -1.53 -4.33 0.01
C ARG A 66 -0.54 -3.31 0.50
N ILE A 67 -1.06 -2.35 1.25
CA ILE A 67 -0.28 -1.34 1.97
C ILE A 67 -0.57 -1.57 3.44
N GLU A 68 0.46 -1.94 4.20
CA GLU A 68 0.30 -2.27 5.61
C GLU A 68 1.06 -1.26 6.47
N VAL A 69 0.37 -0.73 7.47
CA VAL A 69 0.96 0.12 8.51
C VAL A 69 1.21 -0.76 9.72
N VAL A 70 2.41 -0.70 10.26
CA VAL A 70 2.78 -1.45 11.47
C VAL A 70 3.14 -0.46 12.57
N THR A 71 2.42 -0.53 13.67
CA THR A 71 2.71 0.26 14.88
C THR A 71 3.02 -0.67 16.03
N ARG A 72 3.86 -0.22 16.95
CA ARG A 72 4.26 -1.02 18.10
C ARG A 72 4.24 -0.15 19.35
N PHE A 73 3.67 -0.69 20.40
CA PHE A 73 3.62 -0.02 21.71
C PHE A 73 4.10 -0.96 22.80
N ALA A 74 4.62 -0.38 23.88
CA ALA A 74 4.93 -1.14 25.09
C ALA A 74 3.65 -1.78 25.65
N ASP A 75 3.81 -2.87 26.34
CA ASP A 75 2.69 -3.61 26.95
C ASP A 75 1.85 -2.69 27.85
N GLY A 76 0.55 -2.68 27.61
CA GLY A 76 -0.39 -1.82 28.34
C GLY A 76 -0.56 -0.40 27.77
N ASP A 77 0.23 -0.02 26.77
CA ASP A 77 0.14 1.29 26.14
C ASP A 77 -0.42 1.18 24.72
N GLY A 78 -0.83 2.34 24.18
CA GLY A 78 -1.21 2.46 22.77
C GLY A 78 -2.66 2.13 22.49
N GLY A 79 -2.91 1.80 21.23
CA GLY A 79 -4.22 1.52 20.66
C GLY A 79 -4.19 1.69 19.15
N GLN A 80 -5.35 1.57 18.53
CA GLN A 80 -5.45 1.62 17.07
C GLN A 80 -5.36 3.03 16.47
N LEU A 81 -5.42 4.07 17.28
CA LEU A 81 -5.51 5.45 16.77
C LEU A 81 -4.37 5.82 15.83
N GLN A 82 -3.13 5.47 16.19
CA GLN A 82 -1.98 5.77 15.35
C GLN A 82 -2.08 5.07 13.99
N ALA A 83 -2.43 3.79 13.99
CA ALA A 83 -2.62 3.04 12.75
C ALA A 83 -3.76 3.66 11.92
N ASN A 84 -4.87 4.02 12.54
CA ASN A 84 -6.01 4.63 11.87
C ASN A 84 -5.62 5.96 11.21
N GLN A 85 -4.87 6.80 11.89
CA GLN A 85 -4.47 8.11 11.37
C GLN A 85 -3.50 7.97 10.20
N ILE A 86 -2.55 7.04 10.28
CA ILE A 86 -1.61 6.79 9.18
C ILE A 86 -2.36 6.21 7.97
N ILE A 87 -3.26 5.26 8.19
CA ILE A 87 -4.11 4.71 7.14
C ILE A 87 -4.93 5.81 6.45
N ASN A 88 -5.48 6.73 7.23
CA ASN A 88 -6.22 7.86 6.67
C ASN A 88 -5.34 8.72 5.75
N SER A 89 -4.13 9.01 6.16
CA SER A 89 -3.17 9.77 5.34
C SER A 89 -2.82 9.05 4.03
N ILE A 90 -2.61 7.73 4.12
CA ILE A 90 -2.33 6.90 2.93
C ILE A 90 -3.53 6.92 1.99
N SER A 91 -4.74 6.72 2.53
CA SER A 91 -5.97 6.68 1.73
C SER A 91 -6.18 7.97 0.94
N GLN A 92 -5.87 9.10 1.55
CA GLN A 92 -6.00 10.40 0.88
C GLN A 92 -5.07 10.54 -0.32
N LEU A 93 -3.92 9.87 -0.31
CA LEU A 93 -2.95 9.92 -1.40
C LEU A 93 -3.22 8.90 -2.50
N VAL A 94 -3.67 7.69 -2.14
CA VAL A 94 -3.77 6.59 -3.10
C VAL A 94 -5.17 6.36 -3.65
N ILE A 95 -6.19 6.99 -3.07
CA ILE A 95 -7.60 6.79 -3.47
C ILE A 95 -8.20 8.12 -3.93
N LEU A 96 -7.42 8.93 -4.62
CA LEU A 96 -7.91 10.17 -5.20
C LEU A 96 -8.62 9.90 -6.51
N LYS A 97 -9.80 10.46 -6.67
CA LYS A 97 -10.56 10.37 -7.93
C LYS A 97 -9.84 11.00 -9.11
N SER A 98 -8.93 11.93 -8.86
CA SER A 98 -8.21 12.68 -9.90
C SER A 98 -6.75 12.30 -10.06
N GLY A 99 -6.24 11.35 -9.27
CA GLY A 99 -4.82 11.07 -9.19
C GLY A 99 -4.49 9.61 -9.41
N LEU A 100 -4.90 9.04 -10.54
CA LEU A 100 -4.45 7.70 -10.89
C LEU A 100 -2.93 7.71 -11.08
N MET A 101 -2.30 6.65 -10.61
CA MET A 101 -0.88 6.42 -10.80
C MET A 101 -0.52 6.43 -12.29
N ASN A 102 0.55 7.13 -12.66
CA ASN A 102 1.01 7.17 -14.05
C ASN A 102 2.12 6.16 -14.28
N LEU A 103 1.82 5.08 -14.99
CA LEU A 103 2.78 4.05 -15.36
C LEU A 103 3.02 3.99 -16.88
N ASN A 104 2.71 5.09 -17.60
CA ASN A 104 2.84 5.11 -19.06
C ASN A 104 4.27 4.84 -19.53
N SER A 105 5.28 5.37 -18.82
CA SER A 105 6.69 5.11 -19.15
C SER A 105 7.10 3.66 -18.94
N ASP A 106 6.35 2.92 -18.15
CA ASP A 106 6.58 1.50 -17.90
C ASP A 106 5.79 0.60 -18.86
N GLY A 107 4.97 1.20 -19.72
CA GLY A 107 4.19 0.49 -20.72
C GLY A 107 2.79 0.12 -20.28
N PHE A 108 2.25 0.79 -19.27
CA PHE A 108 0.90 0.52 -18.76
C PHE A 108 0.09 1.79 -18.62
N ASN A 109 -1.20 1.67 -18.91
CA ASN A 109 -2.19 2.70 -18.64
C ASN A 109 -3.06 2.24 -17.47
N VAL A 110 -2.96 2.96 -16.35
CA VAL A 110 -3.79 2.69 -15.16
C VAL A 110 -5.10 3.44 -15.30
N TYR A 111 -6.21 2.71 -15.26
CA TYR A 111 -7.52 3.32 -15.41
C TYR A 111 -8.42 3.18 -14.18
N SER A 112 -8.00 2.41 -13.19
CA SER A 112 -8.78 2.24 -11.95
C SER A 112 -7.88 1.96 -10.77
N GLN A 113 -8.12 2.64 -9.65
CA GLN A 113 -7.54 2.35 -8.34
C GLN A 113 -8.66 2.36 -7.32
N VAL A 114 -8.92 1.22 -6.71
CA VAL A 114 -10.06 1.04 -5.80
C VAL A 114 -9.58 0.45 -4.49
N ASN A 115 -10.00 1.05 -3.39
CA ASN A 115 -9.84 0.46 -2.06
C ASN A 115 -10.88 -0.64 -1.89
N GLU A 116 -10.43 -1.88 -1.79
CA GLU A 116 -11.30 -3.03 -1.60
C GLU A 116 -11.60 -3.31 -0.13
N GLY A 117 -10.97 -2.61 0.76
CA GLY A 117 -11.22 -2.73 2.18
C GLY A 117 -10.01 -2.42 3.02
N ILE A 118 -10.26 -2.06 4.27
CA ILE A 118 -9.23 -1.79 5.26
C ILE A 118 -9.47 -2.74 6.42
N THR A 119 -8.44 -3.50 6.79
CA THR A 119 -8.51 -4.47 7.89
C THR A 119 -7.53 -4.03 8.98
N TYR A 120 -7.96 -4.17 10.22
CA TYR A 120 -7.12 -3.87 11.38
C TYR A 120 -6.86 -5.13 12.18
N LEU A 121 -5.61 -5.33 12.57
CA LEU A 121 -5.18 -6.49 13.34
C LEU A 121 -4.44 -6.02 14.59
N THR A 122 -4.65 -6.75 15.69
CA THR A 122 -3.91 -6.57 16.94
C THR A 122 -3.16 -7.85 17.25
N GLU A 123 -1.86 -7.71 17.54
CA GLU A 123 -1.00 -8.85 17.81
C GLU A 123 -0.22 -8.59 19.11
N ASP A 124 -0.42 -9.46 20.10
CA ASP A 124 0.27 -9.35 21.37
C ASP A 124 1.56 -10.18 21.33
N ALA A 125 2.64 -9.54 21.74
CA ALA A 125 3.94 -10.18 21.95
C ALA A 125 4.32 -10.01 23.44
N PRO A 126 5.33 -10.73 23.95
CA PRO A 126 5.63 -10.71 25.38
C PRO A 126 5.85 -9.31 26.00
N ASP A 127 6.50 -8.40 25.28
CA ASP A 127 6.82 -7.07 25.80
C ASP A 127 6.14 -5.92 25.06
N HIS A 128 5.45 -6.22 23.96
CA HIS A 128 4.89 -5.21 23.08
C HIS A 128 3.57 -5.68 22.48
N THR A 129 2.75 -4.70 22.08
CA THR A 129 1.55 -4.93 21.29
C THR A 129 1.70 -4.24 19.94
N TYR A 130 1.38 -4.98 18.87
CA TYR A 130 1.42 -4.46 17.51
C TYR A 130 -0.01 -4.19 17.04
N TYR A 131 -0.22 -3.00 16.50
CA TYR A 131 -1.48 -2.65 15.84
C TYR A 131 -1.18 -2.44 14.37
N ARG A 132 -1.88 -3.18 13.52
CA ARG A 132 -1.65 -3.15 12.08
C ARG A 132 -2.89 -2.68 11.36
N GLY A 133 -2.70 -1.87 10.32
CA GLY A 133 -3.76 -1.50 9.39
C GLY A 133 -3.35 -1.93 8.00
N ILE A 134 -4.24 -2.57 7.26
CA ILE A 134 -3.95 -3.10 5.92
C ILE A 134 -4.99 -2.58 4.95
N ILE A 135 -4.53 -1.85 3.93
CA ILE A 135 -5.36 -1.44 2.80
C ILE A 135 -5.17 -2.47 1.69
N SER A 136 -6.28 -3.03 1.21
CA SER A 136 -6.27 -3.87 0.01
C SER A 136 -6.65 -3.01 -1.18
N LEU A 137 -5.72 -2.84 -2.11
CA LEU A 137 -5.89 -1.95 -3.26
C LEU A 137 -5.96 -2.79 -4.54
N SER A 138 -6.99 -2.51 -5.35
CA SER A 138 -7.11 -3.07 -6.70
C SER A 138 -6.71 -2.01 -7.71
N VAL A 139 -5.68 -2.29 -8.49
CA VAL A 139 -5.22 -1.42 -9.56
C VAL A 139 -5.46 -2.11 -10.88
N LYS A 140 -6.34 -1.55 -11.70
CA LYS A 140 -6.63 -2.08 -13.02
C LYS A 140 -5.88 -1.29 -14.07
N LEU A 141 -5.20 -2.00 -14.94
CA LEU A 141 -4.35 -1.39 -15.96
C LEU A 141 -4.37 -2.21 -17.24
N GLU A 142 -4.01 -1.54 -18.33
CA GLU A 142 -3.82 -2.19 -19.64
C GLU A 142 -2.40 -1.96 -20.11
N GLN A 143 -1.84 -2.94 -20.80
CA GLN A 143 -0.55 -2.81 -21.45
C GLN A 143 -0.70 -2.01 -22.76
N ILE A 144 0.13 -1.01 -22.92
CA ILE A 144 0.13 -0.16 -24.12
C ILE A 144 1.33 -0.41 -25.00
#